data_2e756fc094f982f91dc6dd4aebc58049
#
_entry.id   2e756fc094f982f91dc6dd4aebc58049
#
_cell.length_a   1.000
_cell.length_b   1.000
_cell.length_c   1.000
_cell.angle_alpha   90.00
_cell.angle_beta   90.00
_cell.angle_gamma   90.00
#
_symmetry.space_group_name_H-M   'P 1'
#
loop_
_entity.id
_entity.type
_entity.pdbx_description
1 polymer ?
#
loop_
_entity_poly.entity_id
_entity_poly.type
_entity_poly.pdbx_seq_one_letter_code
_entity_poly.pdbx_strand_id
1 'polypeptide(L)'
;MNQLIHIYHGSQEIVRQPEYGKGRRHNDYGLGFYCTESEELAKEWACSSLSDGFANHYLLNLEYLSVLNLSSAEYSILNWMAVLISNRVFRPGTPIAGKAKRYLEENFAVNVNAYDVVKGYRADDAYYDFADAFLNNAITVEQLASAMKLGKLGEQIVLKSRLAFERNQFVDFAVADSSKYLPARKARAMQAETDFRRISESDSDGLYMIDIIRGQVKNDDPRIPRNISE
;
A
#
# COMPACT_ATOMS: atom_id res chain seq x y z
N MET A 1 19.74 -5.39 18.61
CA MET A 1 18.37 -5.08 19.09
C MET A 1 17.46 -6.18 18.61
N ASN A 2 16.59 -6.71 19.48
CA ASN A 2 15.60 -7.69 19.06
C ASN A 2 14.68 -7.02 18.04
N GLN A 3 14.75 -7.43 16.77
CA GLN A 3 13.91 -6.90 15.68
C GLN A 3 12.66 -7.76 15.50
N LEU A 4 12.02 -8.13 16.61
CA LEU A 4 10.73 -8.83 16.59
C LEU A 4 9.60 -7.81 16.45
N ILE A 5 8.76 -7.98 15.46
CA ILE A 5 7.56 -7.17 15.27
C ILE A 5 6.30 -8.05 15.26
N HIS A 6 5.22 -7.50 15.79
CA HIS A 6 3.89 -8.11 15.72
C HIS A 6 3.25 -7.74 14.40
N ILE A 7 2.79 -8.74 13.65
CA ILE A 7 2.07 -8.54 12.40
C ILE A 7 0.79 -9.37 12.36
N TYR A 8 -0.22 -8.86 11.67
CA TYR A 8 -1.56 -9.46 11.63
C TYR A 8 -2.01 -9.62 10.18
N HIS A 9 -2.52 -10.81 9.86
CA HIS A 9 -3.11 -11.11 8.55
C HIS A 9 -4.62 -11.32 8.70
N GLY A 10 -5.42 -10.48 8.03
CA GLY A 10 -6.87 -10.64 7.99
C GLY A 10 -7.30 -11.60 6.89
N SER A 11 -8.02 -12.66 7.26
CA SER A 11 -8.56 -13.64 6.31
C SER A 11 -9.83 -14.32 6.82
N GLN A 12 -10.54 -15.04 5.92
CA GLN A 12 -11.71 -15.86 6.27
C GLN A 12 -11.33 -17.17 6.99
N GLU A 13 -10.04 -17.47 7.03
CA GLU A 13 -9.51 -18.71 7.59
C GLU A 13 -8.41 -18.43 8.62
N ILE A 14 -8.21 -19.38 9.55
CA ILE A 14 -7.07 -19.34 10.45
C ILE A 14 -5.86 -19.89 9.69
N VAL A 15 -4.91 -19.01 9.36
CA VAL A 15 -3.71 -19.35 8.61
C VAL A 15 -2.55 -19.55 9.57
N ARG A 16 -2.41 -20.77 10.12
CA ARG A 16 -1.33 -21.08 11.08
C ARG A 16 0.05 -21.10 10.43
N GLN A 17 0.13 -21.53 9.18
CA GLN A 17 1.38 -21.62 8.42
C GLN A 17 1.16 -21.05 7.01
N PRO A 18 1.55 -19.79 6.77
CA PRO A 18 1.49 -19.21 5.45
C PRO A 18 2.41 -19.96 4.48
N GLU A 19 1.91 -20.21 3.26
CA GLU A 19 2.68 -20.92 2.25
C GLU A 19 3.35 -19.94 1.29
N TYR A 20 4.68 -20.06 1.16
CA TYR A 20 5.42 -19.26 0.18
C TYR A 20 4.95 -19.54 -1.24
N GLY A 21 4.74 -18.46 -1.99
CA GLY A 21 4.28 -18.54 -3.38
C GLY A 21 2.76 -18.66 -3.56
N LYS A 22 1.98 -18.79 -2.48
CA LYS A 22 0.52 -18.65 -2.51
C LYS A 22 0.10 -17.19 -2.52
N GLY A 23 -1.07 -16.93 -3.08
CA GLY A 23 -1.69 -15.61 -3.11
C GLY A 23 -1.88 -15.08 -4.53
N ARG A 24 -2.36 -13.84 -4.60
CA ARG A 24 -2.63 -13.18 -5.89
C ARG A 24 -1.38 -12.45 -6.36
N ARG A 25 -1.02 -12.62 -7.64
CA ARG A 25 0.14 -11.96 -8.25
C ARG A 25 -0.07 -10.47 -8.51
N HIS A 26 -1.34 -10.03 -8.60
CA HIS A 26 -1.71 -8.66 -8.94
C HIS A 26 -2.21 -7.88 -7.71
N ASN A 27 -1.51 -8.01 -6.59
CA ASN A 27 -1.68 -7.15 -5.42
C ASN A 27 -0.72 -5.96 -5.50
N ASP A 28 -0.81 -5.00 -4.56
CA ASP A 28 -0.06 -3.74 -4.57
C ASP A 28 1.46 -3.92 -4.74
N TYR A 29 2.02 -4.93 -4.11
CA TYR A 29 3.45 -5.30 -4.15
C TYR A 29 3.70 -6.64 -4.85
N GLY A 30 2.74 -7.11 -5.65
CA GLY A 30 2.80 -8.39 -6.33
C GLY A 30 2.57 -9.58 -5.40
N LEU A 31 3.17 -10.73 -5.73
CA LEU A 31 3.03 -11.94 -4.94
C LEU A 31 3.73 -11.80 -3.59
N GLY A 32 3.04 -12.15 -2.50
CA GLY A 32 3.56 -12.13 -1.13
C GLY A 32 2.48 -12.44 -0.10
N PHE A 33 2.87 -12.52 1.17
CA PHE A 33 1.96 -12.66 2.30
C PHE A 33 1.76 -11.30 2.96
N TYR A 34 0.54 -10.79 2.91
CA TYR A 34 0.17 -9.42 3.25
C TYR A 34 -0.33 -9.30 4.68
N CYS A 35 0.35 -8.50 5.49
CA CYS A 35 0.06 -8.24 6.89
C CYS A 35 -0.03 -6.73 7.17
N THR A 36 -0.37 -6.38 8.39
CA THR A 36 -0.30 -5.04 8.99
C THR A 36 0.17 -5.14 10.43
N GLU A 37 0.69 -4.05 11.01
CA GLU A 37 1.00 -3.97 12.45
C GLU A 37 -0.24 -3.71 13.31
N SER A 38 -1.41 -3.43 12.70
CA SER A 38 -2.66 -3.16 13.39
C SER A 38 -3.61 -4.37 13.37
N GLU A 39 -3.90 -4.93 14.54
CA GLU A 39 -4.90 -6.00 14.70
C GLU A 39 -6.30 -5.54 14.25
N GLU A 40 -6.69 -4.32 14.56
CA GLU A 40 -8.00 -3.78 14.19
C GLU A 40 -8.15 -3.64 12.67
N LEU A 41 -7.11 -3.19 11.97
CA LEU A 41 -7.13 -3.17 10.50
C LEU A 41 -7.17 -4.58 9.91
N ALA A 42 -6.44 -5.54 10.49
CA ALA A 42 -6.52 -6.93 10.05
C ALA A 42 -7.93 -7.50 10.21
N LYS A 43 -8.64 -7.17 11.30
CA LYS A 43 -10.05 -7.55 11.51
C LYS A 43 -10.97 -6.95 10.44
N GLU A 44 -10.78 -5.68 10.10
CA GLU A 44 -11.53 -5.04 9.01
C GLU A 44 -11.28 -5.76 7.65
N TRP A 45 -10.05 -6.20 7.39
CA TRP A 45 -9.72 -6.91 6.16
C TRP A 45 -10.24 -8.35 6.12
N ALA A 46 -10.37 -8.96 7.30
CA ALA A 46 -10.85 -10.33 7.43
C ALA A 46 -12.33 -10.50 7.11
N CYS A 47 -13.15 -9.47 7.35
CA CYS A 47 -14.59 -9.55 7.22
C CYS A 47 -15.07 -9.46 5.77
N SER A 48 -16.08 -10.26 5.44
CA SER A 48 -16.86 -10.15 4.20
C SER A 48 -18.32 -9.84 4.52
N SER A 49 -19.11 -9.55 3.49
CA SER A 49 -20.57 -9.34 3.66
C SER A 49 -21.34 -10.58 4.10
N LEU A 50 -20.69 -11.75 4.08
CA LEU A 50 -21.36 -13.04 4.30
C LEU A 50 -20.85 -13.76 5.57
N SER A 51 -19.69 -13.36 6.12
CA SER A 51 -19.07 -14.11 7.21
C SER A 51 -18.10 -13.28 8.02
N ASP A 52 -17.96 -13.67 9.28
CA ASP A 52 -16.87 -13.28 10.15
C ASP A 52 -15.53 -13.75 9.59
N GLY A 53 -14.46 -13.18 10.10
CA GLY A 53 -13.12 -13.54 9.70
C GLY A 53 -12.19 -13.67 10.90
N PHE A 54 -10.89 -13.74 10.62
CA PHE A 54 -9.85 -13.93 11.62
C PHE A 54 -8.70 -12.95 11.37
N ALA A 55 -8.29 -12.24 12.42
CA ALA A 55 -7.00 -11.55 12.45
C ALA A 55 -5.97 -12.55 12.97
N ASN A 56 -5.18 -13.12 12.07
CA ASN A 56 -4.12 -14.07 12.40
C ASN A 56 -2.89 -13.31 12.83
N HIS A 57 -2.39 -13.57 14.02
CA HIS A 57 -1.28 -12.89 14.65
C HIS A 57 0.02 -13.68 14.53
N TYR A 58 1.09 -12.97 14.17
CA TYR A 58 2.42 -13.54 14.03
C TYR A 58 3.47 -12.65 14.68
N LEU A 59 4.59 -13.29 15.06
CA LEU A 59 5.86 -12.64 15.38
C LEU A 59 6.81 -12.81 14.20
N LEU A 60 7.19 -11.69 13.59
CA LEU A 60 8.18 -11.67 12.51
C LEU A 60 9.53 -11.22 13.07
N ASN A 61 10.55 -12.08 12.93
CA ASN A 61 11.92 -11.70 13.25
C ASN A 61 12.59 -11.09 12.01
N LEU A 62 12.87 -9.79 12.06
CA LEU A 62 13.51 -9.04 10.98
C LEU A 62 15.03 -9.19 10.93
N GLU A 63 15.64 -9.87 11.89
CA GLU A 63 17.09 -10.08 11.92
C GLU A 63 17.57 -10.80 10.66
N TYR A 64 18.56 -10.25 9.97
CA TYR A 64 19.10 -10.72 8.68
C TYR A 64 18.13 -10.69 7.50
N LEU A 65 16.95 -10.03 7.62
CA LEU A 65 16.07 -9.77 6.49
C LEU A 65 16.38 -8.43 5.87
N SER A 66 16.40 -8.37 4.54
CA SER A 66 16.41 -7.12 3.80
C SER A 66 15.00 -6.52 3.79
N VAL A 67 14.86 -5.30 4.32
CA VAL A 67 13.56 -4.61 4.44
C VAL A 67 13.56 -3.37 3.55
N LEU A 68 12.62 -3.33 2.60
CA LEU A 68 12.30 -2.13 1.85
C LEU A 68 11.17 -1.37 2.57
N ASN A 69 11.45 -0.16 3.03
CA ASN A 69 10.43 0.72 3.60
C ASN A 69 10.14 1.88 2.64
N LEU A 70 9.08 1.74 1.84
CA LEU A 70 8.66 2.76 0.87
C LEU A 70 8.03 4.01 1.53
N SER A 71 7.75 3.97 2.83
CA SER A 71 7.27 5.13 3.60
C SER A 71 8.41 5.94 4.23
N SER A 72 9.68 5.49 4.07
CA SER A 72 10.83 6.24 4.58
C SER A 72 11.14 7.47 3.73
N ALA A 73 11.91 8.41 4.29
CA ALA A 73 12.33 9.63 3.61
C ALA A 73 13.25 9.40 2.39
N GLU A 74 13.75 8.18 2.18
CA GLU A 74 14.52 7.81 0.98
C GLU A 74 13.65 7.78 -0.27
N TYR A 75 12.34 7.57 -0.11
CA TYR A 75 11.37 7.41 -1.19
C TYR A 75 10.36 8.56 -1.22
N SER A 76 9.71 8.68 -2.34
CA SER A 76 8.56 9.57 -2.54
C SER A 76 7.30 8.75 -2.84
N ILE A 77 6.15 9.40 -2.80
CA ILE A 77 4.88 8.76 -3.20
C ILE A 77 4.92 8.23 -4.65
N LEU A 78 5.78 8.80 -5.52
CA LEU A 78 5.93 8.35 -6.90
C LEU A 78 6.63 7.00 -7.01
N ASN A 79 7.53 6.65 -6.09
CA ASN A 79 8.13 5.31 -6.01
C ASN A 79 7.07 4.27 -5.66
N TRP A 80 6.23 4.56 -4.65
CA TRP A 80 5.11 3.68 -4.31
C TRP A 80 4.13 3.55 -5.48
N MET A 81 3.80 4.66 -6.16
CA MET A 81 2.93 4.67 -7.34
C MET A 81 3.49 3.80 -8.47
N ALA A 82 4.79 3.90 -8.77
CA ALA A 82 5.44 3.07 -9.78
C ALA A 82 5.34 1.58 -9.44
N VAL A 83 5.52 1.21 -8.16
CA VAL A 83 5.34 -0.17 -7.68
C VAL A 83 3.90 -0.63 -7.85
N LEU A 84 2.92 0.19 -7.45
CA LEU A 84 1.49 -0.14 -7.55
C LEU A 84 1.06 -0.44 -8.99
N ILE A 85 1.35 0.48 -9.92
CA ILE A 85 0.93 0.35 -11.33
C ILE A 85 1.66 -0.76 -12.09
N SER A 86 2.84 -1.15 -11.63
CA SER A 86 3.60 -2.28 -12.19
C SER A 86 3.06 -3.63 -11.72
N ASN A 87 2.48 -3.71 -10.54
CA ASN A 87 1.99 -4.97 -9.96
C ASN A 87 0.48 -5.18 -10.18
N ARG A 88 -0.33 -4.14 -10.02
CA ARG A 88 -1.77 -4.22 -10.30
C ARG A 88 -2.04 -4.15 -11.81
N VAL A 89 -3.15 -4.75 -12.22
CA VAL A 89 -3.65 -4.64 -13.60
C VAL A 89 -4.20 -3.22 -13.81
N PHE A 90 -3.30 -2.29 -14.16
CA PHE A 90 -3.67 -0.93 -14.51
C PHE A 90 -3.83 -0.80 -16.03
N ARG A 91 -5.06 -0.48 -16.48
CA ARG A 91 -5.38 -0.23 -17.89
C ARG A 91 -5.60 1.26 -18.09
N PRO A 92 -4.64 2.00 -18.67
CA PRO A 92 -4.80 3.43 -18.89
C PRO A 92 -6.04 3.74 -19.72
N GLY A 93 -6.97 4.51 -19.17
CA GLY A 93 -8.19 4.95 -19.86
C GLY A 93 -7.94 6.13 -20.80
N THR A 94 -6.83 6.85 -20.64
CA THR A 94 -6.49 8.05 -21.40
C THR A 94 -5.05 8.01 -21.93
N PRO A 95 -4.73 8.77 -23.00
CA PRO A 95 -3.36 8.88 -23.49
C PRO A 95 -2.37 9.43 -22.45
N ILE A 96 -2.82 10.34 -21.56
CA ILE A 96 -1.96 10.90 -20.51
C ILE A 96 -1.63 9.83 -19.47
N ALA A 97 -2.62 9.08 -19.00
CA ALA A 97 -2.39 7.97 -18.05
C ALA A 97 -1.44 6.91 -18.62
N GLY A 98 -1.52 6.64 -19.93
CA GLY A 98 -0.58 5.74 -20.61
C GLY A 98 0.85 6.27 -20.66
N LYS A 99 1.05 7.57 -20.85
CA LYS A 99 2.36 8.22 -20.77
C LYS A 99 2.87 8.25 -19.32
N ALA A 100 2.00 8.58 -18.39
CA ALA A 100 2.28 8.62 -16.95
C ALA A 100 2.80 7.26 -16.47
N LYS A 101 2.09 6.19 -16.79
CA LYS A 101 2.51 4.82 -16.43
C LYS A 101 3.93 4.54 -16.88
N ARG A 102 4.23 4.70 -18.17
CA ARG A 102 5.58 4.46 -18.69
C ARG A 102 6.62 5.33 -18.02
N TYR A 103 6.34 6.62 -17.83
CA TYR A 103 7.27 7.54 -17.21
C TYR A 103 7.63 7.15 -15.78
N LEU A 104 6.63 6.76 -14.98
CA LEU A 104 6.82 6.31 -13.59
C LEU A 104 7.60 4.99 -13.54
N GLU A 105 7.27 4.03 -14.39
CA GLU A 105 7.98 2.75 -14.49
C GLU A 105 9.47 2.94 -14.90
N GLU A 106 9.79 3.91 -15.76
CA GLU A 106 11.16 4.19 -16.22
C GLU A 106 11.98 5.00 -15.20
N ASN A 107 11.38 5.90 -14.43
CA ASN A 107 12.12 6.89 -13.63
C ASN A 107 11.96 6.73 -12.11
N PHE A 108 10.93 6.01 -11.63
CA PHE A 108 10.62 5.87 -10.20
C PHE A 108 10.48 4.41 -9.74
N ALA A 109 10.76 3.45 -10.61
CA ALA A 109 10.64 2.03 -10.30
C ALA A 109 11.54 1.62 -9.13
N VAL A 110 11.01 0.75 -8.27
CA VAL A 110 11.74 0.08 -7.18
C VAL A 110 11.54 -1.42 -7.33
N ASN A 111 12.64 -2.18 -7.31
CA ASN A 111 12.57 -3.64 -7.39
C ASN A 111 12.19 -4.26 -6.04
N VAL A 112 10.89 -4.35 -5.78
CA VAL A 112 10.36 -4.94 -4.54
C VAL A 112 10.70 -6.43 -4.37
N ASN A 113 11.06 -7.13 -5.44
CA ASN A 113 11.42 -8.55 -5.39
C ASN A 113 12.87 -8.80 -4.97
N ALA A 114 13.68 -7.75 -4.83
CA ALA A 114 15.04 -7.83 -4.30
C ALA A 114 15.08 -7.87 -2.76
N TYR A 115 13.94 -7.72 -2.10
CA TYR A 115 13.85 -7.63 -0.64
C TYR A 115 13.05 -8.78 -0.04
N ASP A 116 13.37 -9.13 1.21
CA ASP A 116 12.67 -10.17 1.96
C ASP A 116 11.32 -9.68 2.48
N VAL A 117 11.25 -8.41 2.88
CA VAL A 117 10.06 -7.75 3.41
C VAL A 117 9.89 -6.38 2.75
N VAL A 118 8.66 -6.05 2.39
CA VAL A 118 8.30 -4.71 1.88
C VAL A 118 7.29 -4.09 2.83
N LYS A 119 7.54 -2.83 3.25
CA LYS A 119 6.63 -1.99 4.01
C LYS A 119 6.23 -0.78 3.18
N GLY A 120 4.94 -0.39 3.20
CA GLY A 120 4.46 0.78 2.49
C GLY A 120 2.95 0.91 2.51
N TYR A 121 2.43 1.95 1.86
CA TYR A 121 0.99 2.25 1.83
C TYR A 121 0.18 1.09 1.25
N ARG A 122 -1.06 0.99 1.73
CA ARG A 122 -2.06 0.11 1.16
C ARG A 122 -2.91 0.87 0.13
N ALA A 123 -3.13 0.24 -1.02
CA ALA A 123 -4.16 0.68 -1.95
C ALA A 123 -5.37 -0.27 -1.85
N ASP A 124 -6.43 0.16 -1.18
CA ASP A 124 -7.75 -0.44 -1.39
C ASP A 124 -8.46 0.26 -2.57
N ASP A 125 -9.73 -0.09 -2.81
CA ASP A 125 -10.43 0.39 -4.00
C ASP A 125 -10.52 1.94 -4.06
N ALA A 126 -10.75 2.62 -2.93
CA ALA A 126 -10.80 4.08 -2.87
C ALA A 126 -9.45 4.74 -3.20
N TYR A 127 -8.36 4.13 -2.74
CA TYR A 127 -7.00 4.65 -3.00
C TYR A 127 -6.53 4.40 -4.43
N TYR A 128 -7.10 3.39 -5.08
CA TYR A 128 -6.88 3.19 -6.51
C TYR A 128 -7.44 4.36 -7.32
N ASP A 129 -8.58 4.91 -6.93
CA ASP A 129 -9.18 6.08 -7.56
C ASP A 129 -8.31 7.34 -7.38
N PHE A 130 -7.65 7.49 -6.21
CA PHE A 130 -6.71 8.58 -5.97
C PHE A 130 -5.48 8.46 -6.88
N ALA A 131 -4.96 7.25 -7.02
CA ALA A 131 -3.89 6.94 -7.94
C ALA A 131 -4.27 7.23 -9.40
N ASP A 132 -5.47 6.82 -9.82
CA ASP A 132 -5.99 7.06 -11.16
C ASP A 132 -6.19 8.56 -11.44
N ALA A 133 -6.68 9.33 -10.47
CA ALA A 133 -6.82 10.79 -10.59
C ALA A 133 -5.47 11.46 -10.85
N PHE A 134 -4.41 11.06 -10.16
CA PHE A 134 -3.06 11.58 -10.40
C PHE A 134 -2.53 11.21 -11.79
N LEU A 135 -2.67 9.96 -12.22
CA LEU A 135 -2.24 9.50 -13.54
C LEU A 135 -2.99 10.19 -14.68
N ASN A 136 -4.24 10.57 -14.44
CA ASN A 136 -5.06 11.35 -15.37
C ASN A 136 -4.87 12.86 -15.25
N ASN A 137 -3.88 13.33 -14.49
CA ASN A 137 -3.53 14.74 -14.35
C ASN A 137 -4.64 15.59 -13.68
N ALA A 138 -5.43 14.96 -12.81
CA ALA A 138 -6.53 15.64 -12.10
C ALA A 138 -6.08 16.22 -10.74
N ILE A 139 -5.03 15.68 -10.14
CA ILE A 139 -4.46 16.14 -8.88
C ILE A 139 -2.94 16.24 -8.97
N THR A 140 -2.33 17.03 -8.06
CA THR A 140 -0.88 17.19 -7.96
C THR A 140 -0.24 16.06 -7.13
N VAL A 141 1.09 15.96 -7.17
CA VAL A 141 1.85 14.98 -6.36
C VAL A 141 1.67 15.21 -4.86
N GLU A 142 1.55 16.46 -4.42
CA GLU A 142 1.30 16.83 -3.03
C GLU A 142 -0.11 16.42 -2.59
N GLN A 143 -1.11 16.62 -3.44
CA GLN A 143 -2.47 16.17 -3.20
C GLN A 143 -2.54 14.63 -3.13
N LEU A 144 -1.82 13.92 -4.01
CA LEU A 144 -1.69 12.47 -3.93
C LEU A 144 -1.05 12.02 -2.62
N ALA A 145 0.07 12.62 -2.23
CA ALA A 145 0.77 12.29 -0.97
C ALA A 145 -0.13 12.52 0.25
N SER A 146 -0.95 13.57 0.22
CA SER A 146 -1.94 13.86 1.27
C SER A 146 -3.08 12.84 1.26
N ALA A 147 -3.59 12.49 0.07
CA ALA A 147 -4.67 11.51 -0.09
C ALA A 147 -4.29 10.13 0.45
N MET A 148 -3.03 9.72 0.30
CA MET A 148 -2.54 8.42 0.80
C MET A 148 -2.51 8.29 2.32
N LYS A 149 -2.64 9.40 3.06
CA LYS A 149 -2.75 9.43 4.53
C LYS A 149 -4.20 9.40 5.03
N LEU A 150 -5.17 9.56 4.13
CA LEU A 150 -6.59 9.55 4.47
C LEU A 150 -7.03 8.18 5.00
N GLY A 151 -8.11 8.19 5.79
CA GLY A 151 -8.73 6.97 6.30
C GLY A 151 -7.85 6.15 7.24
N LYS A 152 -6.59 6.55 7.49
CA LYS A 152 -5.66 5.84 8.37
C LYS A 152 -5.61 4.34 8.10
N LEU A 153 -5.51 3.94 6.83
CA LEU A 153 -5.42 2.52 6.42
C LEU A 153 -4.12 1.84 6.87
N GLY A 154 -3.20 2.64 7.43
CA GLY A 154 -1.91 2.13 7.88
C GLY A 154 -1.04 1.64 6.73
N GLU A 155 -0.01 0.92 7.10
CA GLU A 155 0.94 0.33 6.19
C GLU A 155 0.71 -1.16 6.05
N GLN A 156 1.03 -1.68 4.89
CA GLN A 156 1.16 -3.12 4.66
C GLN A 156 2.59 -3.56 4.92
N ILE A 157 2.73 -4.74 5.50
CA ILE A 157 3.97 -5.49 5.60
C ILE A 157 3.80 -6.74 4.76
N VAL A 158 4.67 -6.91 3.77
CA VAL A 158 4.54 -7.99 2.79
C VAL A 158 5.78 -8.87 2.84
N LEU A 159 5.61 -10.13 3.22
CA LEU A 159 6.66 -11.12 3.18
C LEU A 159 6.84 -11.61 1.75
N LYS A 160 8.07 -11.49 1.21
CA LYS A 160 8.39 -11.74 -0.20
C LYS A 160 9.28 -12.97 -0.41
N SER A 161 10.17 -13.28 0.52
CA SER A 161 11.14 -14.37 0.38
C SER A 161 10.79 -15.58 1.24
N ARG A 162 11.35 -16.76 0.89
CA ARG A 162 11.26 -17.94 1.74
C ARG A 162 11.79 -17.69 3.15
N LEU A 163 12.91 -16.96 3.25
CA LEU A 163 13.52 -16.64 4.53
C LEU A 163 12.56 -15.81 5.42
N ALA A 164 11.83 -14.84 4.86
CA ALA A 164 10.84 -14.08 5.62
C ALA A 164 9.69 -14.96 6.12
N PHE A 165 9.24 -15.94 5.32
CA PHE A 165 8.23 -16.91 5.76
C PHE A 165 8.73 -17.85 6.87
N GLU A 166 9.98 -18.30 6.83
CA GLU A 166 10.61 -19.14 7.84
C GLU A 166 10.79 -18.40 9.17
N ARG A 167 10.95 -17.06 9.12
CA ARG A 167 11.11 -16.20 10.29
C ARG A 167 9.80 -15.65 10.83
N ASN A 168 8.67 -16.05 10.28
CA ASN A 168 7.33 -15.67 10.66
C ASN A 168 6.66 -16.77 11.49
N GLN A 169 6.52 -16.53 12.78
CA GLN A 169 5.95 -17.50 13.72
C GLN A 169 4.51 -17.15 14.06
N PHE A 170 3.57 -18.07 13.83
CA PHE A 170 2.19 -17.94 14.27
C PHE A 170 2.11 -17.93 15.81
N VAL A 171 1.34 -17.02 16.37
CA VAL A 171 1.10 -16.86 17.81
C VAL A 171 -0.31 -17.33 18.16
N ASP A 172 -1.30 -16.59 17.70
CA ASP A 172 -2.73 -16.81 17.96
C ASP A 172 -3.59 -16.16 16.88
N PHE A 173 -4.87 -16.03 17.13
CA PHE A 173 -5.81 -15.32 16.26
C PHE A 173 -6.92 -14.67 17.09
N ALA A 174 -7.50 -13.58 16.57
CA ALA A 174 -8.70 -12.99 17.06
C ALA A 174 -9.85 -13.11 16.05
N VAL A 175 -11.05 -13.42 16.54
CA VAL A 175 -12.25 -13.43 15.69
C VAL A 175 -12.63 -11.98 15.34
N ALA A 176 -12.91 -11.74 14.08
CA ALA A 176 -13.41 -10.48 13.56
C ALA A 176 -14.90 -10.60 13.26
N ASP A 177 -15.72 -10.01 14.10
CA ASP A 177 -17.17 -9.95 13.94
C ASP A 177 -17.54 -9.03 12.77
N SER A 178 -18.11 -9.60 11.71
CA SER A 178 -18.49 -8.88 10.49
C SER A 178 -19.53 -7.79 10.75
N SER A 179 -20.39 -7.96 11.75
CA SER A 179 -21.39 -6.94 12.11
C SER A 179 -20.76 -5.66 12.67
N LYS A 180 -19.57 -5.75 13.25
CA LYS A 180 -18.78 -4.63 13.77
C LYS A 180 -17.81 -4.08 12.72
N TYR A 181 -16.98 -4.95 12.14
CA TYR A 181 -15.83 -4.53 11.36
C TYR A 181 -16.16 -4.17 9.90
N LEU A 182 -17.19 -4.76 9.30
CA LEU A 182 -17.61 -4.38 7.96
C LEU A 182 -18.20 -2.96 7.89
N PRO A 183 -19.09 -2.52 8.81
CA PRO A 183 -19.52 -1.13 8.87
C PRO A 183 -18.37 -0.15 9.14
N ALA A 184 -17.43 -0.50 10.03
CA ALA A 184 -16.27 0.34 10.32
C ALA A 184 -15.39 0.54 9.08
N ARG A 185 -15.10 -0.52 8.32
CA ARG A 185 -14.38 -0.45 7.04
C ARG A 185 -15.11 0.44 6.03
N LYS A 186 -16.43 0.28 5.87
CA LYS A 186 -17.24 1.11 4.96
C LYS A 186 -17.23 2.58 5.35
N ALA A 187 -17.40 2.88 6.65
CA ALA A 187 -17.36 4.26 7.16
C ALA A 187 -16.00 4.92 6.90
N ARG A 188 -14.90 4.18 7.08
CA ARG A 188 -13.54 4.64 6.80
C ARG A 188 -13.34 4.96 5.31
N ALA A 189 -13.81 4.09 4.41
CA ALA A 189 -13.74 4.31 2.96
C ALA A 189 -14.55 5.55 2.55
N MET A 190 -15.79 5.69 3.02
CA MET A 190 -16.63 6.87 2.75
C MET A 190 -16.00 8.17 3.26
N GLN A 191 -15.37 8.14 4.45
CA GLN A 191 -14.67 9.30 4.96
C GLN A 191 -13.47 9.67 4.10
N ALA A 192 -12.67 8.67 3.68
CA ALA A 192 -11.53 8.89 2.78
C ALA A 192 -11.95 9.49 1.44
N GLU A 193 -13.04 9.02 0.83
CA GLU A 193 -13.61 9.59 -0.40
C GLU A 193 -14.07 11.05 -0.21
N THR A 194 -14.72 11.34 0.93
CA THR A 194 -15.18 12.70 1.25
C THR A 194 -14.00 13.65 1.42
N ASP A 195 -12.99 13.22 2.15
CA ASP A 195 -11.78 14.01 2.40
C ASP A 195 -10.95 14.17 1.12
N PHE A 196 -10.87 13.14 0.28
CA PHE A 196 -10.22 13.21 -1.02
C PHE A 196 -10.87 14.25 -1.94
N ARG A 197 -12.20 14.30 -2.00
CA ARG A 197 -12.90 15.32 -2.77
C ARG A 197 -12.49 16.73 -2.35
N ARG A 198 -12.40 16.97 -1.04
CA ARG A 198 -11.94 18.26 -0.49
C ARG A 198 -10.49 18.57 -0.86
N ILE A 199 -9.61 17.57 -0.84
CA ILE A 199 -8.22 17.73 -1.29
C ILE A 199 -8.16 18.03 -2.79
N SER A 200 -8.90 17.31 -3.61
CA SER A 200 -8.89 17.48 -5.07
C SER A 200 -9.46 18.82 -5.54
N GLU A 201 -10.37 19.41 -4.78
CA GLU A 201 -10.96 20.72 -5.04
C GLU A 201 -10.12 21.89 -4.48
N SER A 202 -9.11 21.62 -3.66
CA SER A 202 -8.24 22.66 -3.11
C SER A 202 -7.20 23.11 -4.14
N ASP A 203 -6.88 24.41 -4.13
CA ASP A 203 -5.77 24.94 -4.93
C ASP A 203 -4.45 24.29 -4.47
N SER A 204 -3.61 23.94 -5.44
CA SER A 204 -2.30 23.36 -5.21
C SER A 204 -1.31 23.87 -6.25
N ASP A 205 -0.21 24.44 -5.77
CA ASP A 205 0.92 24.88 -6.60
C ASP A 205 1.87 23.71 -6.95
N GLY A 206 1.49 22.47 -6.58
CA GLY A 206 2.27 21.27 -6.80
C GLY A 206 2.34 20.81 -8.25
N LEU A 207 3.22 19.85 -8.52
CA LEU A 207 3.41 19.31 -9.86
C LEU A 207 2.30 18.33 -10.23
N TYR A 208 1.67 18.57 -11.36
CA TYR A 208 0.82 17.60 -12.03
C TYR A 208 1.67 16.57 -12.79
N MET A 209 1.08 15.42 -13.12
CA MET A 209 1.79 14.38 -13.86
C MET A 209 2.36 14.89 -15.20
N ILE A 210 1.65 15.78 -15.89
CA ILE A 210 2.14 16.38 -17.14
C ILE A 210 3.38 17.26 -16.94
N ASP A 211 3.47 17.95 -15.80
CA ASP A 211 4.61 18.81 -15.47
C ASP A 211 5.84 17.95 -15.14
N ILE A 212 5.62 16.83 -14.44
CA ILE A 212 6.65 15.83 -14.15
C ILE A 212 7.23 15.27 -15.46
N ILE A 213 6.38 14.90 -16.42
CA ILE A 213 6.82 14.37 -17.72
C ILE A 213 7.55 15.43 -18.53
N ARG A 214 6.98 16.64 -18.68
CA ARG A 214 7.56 17.73 -19.50
C ARG A 214 8.86 18.27 -18.91
N GLY A 215 8.91 18.35 -17.57
CA GLY A 215 10.09 18.79 -16.83
C GLY A 215 11.17 17.72 -16.70
N GLN A 216 10.94 16.52 -17.21
CA GLN A 216 11.84 15.37 -17.08
C GLN A 216 12.24 15.12 -15.61
N VAL A 217 11.30 15.34 -14.70
CA VAL A 217 11.50 15.25 -13.24
C VAL A 217 11.82 13.81 -12.85
N LYS A 218 12.94 13.63 -12.15
CA LYS A 218 13.43 12.32 -11.69
C LYS A 218 13.32 12.20 -10.17
N ASN A 219 13.68 11.03 -9.68
CA ASN A 219 13.50 10.68 -8.27
C ASN A 219 14.29 11.57 -7.30
N ASP A 220 15.35 12.22 -7.71
CA ASP A 220 16.21 13.13 -6.93
C ASP A 220 15.79 14.60 -7.02
N ASP A 221 14.76 14.93 -7.78
CA ASP A 221 14.28 16.31 -7.94
C ASP A 221 13.72 16.85 -6.60
N PRO A 222 14.21 18.02 -6.13
CA PRO A 222 13.81 18.58 -4.85
C PRO A 222 12.33 19.04 -4.79
N ARG A 223 11.67 19.16 -5.93
CA ARG A 223 10.23 19.48 -6.00
C ARG A 223 9.33 18.30 -5.68
N ILE A 224 9.88 17.07 -5.69
CA ILE A 224 9.11 15.88 -5.29
C ILE A 224 9.13 15.74 -3.78
N PRO A 225 7.98 15.80 -3.08
CA PRO A 225 7.93 15.65 -1.64
C PRO A 225 8.40 14.25 -1.24
N ARG A 226 9.31 14.20 -0.27
CA ARG A 226 9.74 12.94 0.34
C ARG A 226 8.72 12.48 1.37
N ASN A 227 8.63 11.17 1.56
CA ASN A 227 7.81 10.63 2.61
C ASN A 227 8.41 11.06 3.97
N ILE A 228 7.55 11.55 4.86
CA ILE A 228 7.93 11.91 6.22
C ILE A 228 7.47 10.73 7.09
N SER A 229 8.43 10.02 7.68
CA SER A 229 8.13 9.04 8.72
C SER A 229 7.48 9.78 9.89
N GLU A 230 6.27 9.39 10.27
CA GLU A 230 5.63 9.83 11.52
C GLU A 230 6.31 9.16 12.72
#